data_9346c2d6183028d2888252bd244e1145
#
_entry.id   9346c2d6183028d2888252bd244e1145
#
_cell.length_a   1.000
_cell.length_b   1.000
_cell.length_c   1.000
_cell.angle_alpha   90.00
_cell.angle_beta   90.00
_cell.angle_gamma   90.00
#
_symmetry.space_group_name_H-M   'P 1'
#
loop_
_entity.id
_entity.type
_entity.pdbx_description
1 polymer ?
#
loop_
_entity_poly.entity_id
_entity_poly.type
_entity_poly.pdbx_seq_one_letter_code
_entity_poly.pdbx_strand_id
1 'polypeptide(L)'
;MIKRLAGCIRQYKRDTILTPLFMVGEVSCECIIPLLTADLINNIQAGCSMDVILGYGLKLFLVAMLSLACGAASGWFCASSSAGFARNLRKDLYYKVQDFSFSNIDRFSTSSLVTRLTTDVANVQQAFMMLTRMAVRAPMMLIFASIMSIRVGKQLAFIFAGIIPVLGFCLYLMAKTAMPLFKAVFKKYDRLNNSVQENVQAMRVVKSFVREDYETQKFTAESDDVRKDFLKAEKILALNNPLMQFCISVCRILISYFAAKLIVQSGGTYLNVGSLASMITYSMQILMGLMMLSMVFVMITMASASAKRICEVLDEESDLHNPANPIYDVPNGSVDFDNVSFKYSAKADRMALENINLHIKPGQTVGIIGGTGSSKTSLIQLISRLYDATEGTVRVGGIDVRDYDLEALRNQVSVVLQKNVLFSGTIKENLRWGDENATDEDLVRVCKLAQADEFIQTFPDKYDTYIEQGGTNVSGGQKQRLCIARALLKKPKILIMDDSTSAVDTKTDALIRQAMREEIPDTTKFIIAQRISSVQDADLILVMENGRIDACGTHEELLKSSDIYREVYDSQNKAGGEDNG
;
A
#
# COMPACT_ATOMS: atom_id res chain seq x y z
N MET A 1 -1.91 -6.41 16.40
CA MET A 1 -0.83 -5.80 15.64
C MET A 1 0.51 -6.54 15.80
N ILE A 2 1.24 -6.48 16.95
CA ILE A 2 2.58 -7.09 17.12
C ILE A 2 2.56 -8.60 16.84
N LYS A 3 1.61 -9.34 17.39
CA LYS A 3 1.46 -10.79 17.17
C LYS A 3 1.23 -11.13 15.68
N ARG A 4 0.46 -10.30 14.97
CA ARG A 4 0.19 -10.48 13.53
C ARG A 4 1.46 -10.29 12.71
N LEU A 5 2.18 -9.20 12.94
CA LEU A 5 3.45 -8.92 12.26
C LEU A 5 4.54 -9.96 12.59
N ALA A 6 4.65 -10.39 13.86
CA ALA A 6 5.57 -11.45 14.25
C ALA A 6 5.30 -12.78 13.51
N GLY A 7 4.04 -13.05 13.14
CA GLY A 7 3.69 -14.20 12.31
C GLY A 7 4.33 -14.19 10.92
N CYS A 8 4.68 -13.01 10.37
CA CYS A 8 5.32 -12.88 9.06
C CYS A 8 6.84 -13.21 9.07
N ILE A 9 7.45 -13.44 10.24
CA ILE A 9 8.86 -13.83 10.35
C ILE A 9 9.11 -15.21 9.74
N ARG A 10 8.21 -16.18 9.96
CA ARG A 10 8.22 -17.55 9.37
C ARG A 10 9.62 -18.21 9.38
N GLN A 11 10.19 -18.49 8.20
CA GLN A 11 11.48 -19.18 8.02
C GLN A 11 12.68 -18.39 8.55
N TYR A 12 12.55 -17.08 8.80
CA TYR A 12 13.63 -16.21 9.29
C TYR A 12 13.73 -16.13 10.82
N LYS A 13 13.02 -17.00 11.57
CA LYS A 13 13.06 -17.05 13.03
C LYS A 13 14.48 -17.26 13.58
N ARG A 14 15.26 -18.15 12.92
CA ARG A 14 16.65 -18.41 13.32
C ARG A 14 17.50 -17.14 13.24
N ASP A 15 17.44 -16.45 12.11
CA ASP A 15 18.22 -15.23 11.89
C ASP A 15 17.81 -14.11 12.85
N THR A 16 16.49 -14.01 13.11
CA THR A 16 15.91 -13.05 14.07
C THR A 16 16.41 -13.29 15.50
N ILE A 17 16.66 -14.54 15.92
CA ILE A 17 17.17 -14.88 17.25
C ILE A 17 18.68 -14.75 17.30
N LEU A 18 19.41 -15.10 16.24
CA LEU A 18 20.87 -14.98 16.18
C LEU A 18 21.33 -13.53 16.19
N THR A 19 20.58 -12.62 15.60
CA THR A 19 20.90 -11.17 15.59
C THR A 19 21.15 -10.60 16.99
N PRO A 20 20.22 -10.66 17.96
CA PRO A 20 20.42 -10.17 19.30
C PRO A 20 21.48 -10.96 20.06
N LEU A 21 21.63 -12.26 19.80
CA LEU A 21 22.63 -13.10 20.47
C LEU A 21 24.06 -12.62 20.14
N PHE A 22 24.38 -12.43 18.86
CA PHE A 22 25.67 -11.88 18.44
C PHE A 22 25.85 -10.43 18.84
N MET A 23 24.76 -9.65 18.91
CA MET A 23 24.81 -8.28 19.42
C MET A 23 25.22 -8.22 20.90
N VAL A 24 24.71 -9.12 21.74
CA VAL A 24 25.14 -9.23 23.14
C VAL A 24 26.60 -9.63 23.21
N GLY A 25 27.10 -10.53 22.37
CA GLY A 25 28.52 -10.87 22.27
C GLY A 25 29.39 -9.68 21.89
N GLU A 26 29.00 -8.88 20.89
CA GLU A 26 29.67 -7.65 20.46
C GLU A 26 29.79 -6.65 21.62
N VAL A 27 28.68 -6.34 22.29
CA VAL A 27 28.64 -5.39 23.42
C VAL A 27 29.48 -5.89 24.61
N SER A 28 29.46 -7.21 24.87
CA SER A 28 30.30 -7.79 25.93
C SER A 28 31.79 -7.58 25.66
N CYS A 29 32.23 -7.82 24.43
CA CYS A 29 33.61 -7.57 24.01
C CYS A 29 33.98 -6.08 24.10
N GLU A 30 33.11 -5.18 23.66
CA GLU A 30 33.29 -3.73 23.75
C GLU A 30 33.44 -3.26 25.21
N CYS A 31 32.74 -3.88 26.15
CA CYS A 31 32.87 -3.54 27.58
C CYS A 31 34.11 -4.16 28.25
N ILE A 32 34.70 -5.23 27.69
CA ILE A 32 35.94 -5.85 28.19
C ILE A 32 37.17 -5.04 27.75
N ILE A 33 37.17 -4.42 26.58
CA ILE A 33 38.32 -3.65 26.06
C ILE A 33 38.82 -2.57 27.04
N PRO A 34 37.98 -1.69 27.62
CA PRO A 34 38.44 -0.69 28.59
C PRO A 34 39.05 -1.30 29.86
N LEU A 35 38.56 -2.48 30.29
CA LEU A 35 39.14 -3.19 31.43
C LEU A 35 40.58 -3.66 31.14
N LEU A 36 40.79 -4.33 30.01
CA LEU A 36 42.11 -4.78 29.58
C LEU A 36 43.07 -3.59 29.35
N THR A 37 42.55 -2.48 28.84
CA THR A 37 43.30 -1.23 28.66
C THR A 37 43.71 -0.65 30.01
N ALA A 38 42.82 -0.69 31.02
CA ALA A 38 43.18 -0.26 32.39
C ALA A 38 44.28 -1.11 32.97
N ASP A 39 44.22 -2.43 32.83
CA ASP A 39 45.26 -3.35 33.33
C ASP A 39 46.59 -3.11 32.62
N LEU A 40 46.57 -2.87 31.31
CA LEU A 40 47.77 -2.52 30.54
C LEU A 40 48.41 -1.22 31.06
N ILE A 41 47.62 -0.16 31.24
CA ILE A 41 48.11 1.14 31.75
C ILE A 41 48.74 0.96 33.14
N ASN A 42 48.11 0.21 34.04
CA ASN A 42 48.59 -0.04 35.38
C ASN A 42 49.92 -0.83 35.37
N ASN A 43 50.05 -1.83 34.49
CA ASN A 43 51.30 -2.59 34.33
C ASN A 43 52.44 -1.72 33.76
N ILE A 44 52.16 -0.84 32.79
CA ILE A 44 53.12 0.11 32.25
C ILE A 44 53.60 1.05 33.35
N GLN A 45 52.69 1.57 34.16
CA GLN A 45 53.03 2.45 35.28
C GLN A 45 53.91 1.75 36.37
N ALA A 46 53.72 0.43 36.54
CA ALA A 46 54.54 -0.40 37.44
C ALA A 46 55.88 -0.79 36.84
N GLY A 47 56.19 -0.40 35.59
CA GLY A 47 57.53 -0.67 34.99
C GLY A 47 57.63 -2.10 34.42
N CYS A 48 56.56 -2.65 33.80
CA CYS A 48 56.56 -4.01 33.27
C CYS A 48 57.50 -4.20 32.07
N SER A 49 57.85 -5.46 31.77
CA SER A 49 58.66 -5.84 30.62
C SER A 49 57.84 -5.70 29.29
N MET A 50 58.56 -5.58 28.15
CA MET A 50 57.95 -5.50 26.82
C MET A 50 57.07 -6.74 26.50
N ASP A 51 57.42 -7.91 27.01
CA ASP A 51 56.65 -9.15 26.81
C ASP A 51 55.24 -9.06 27.42
N VAL A 52 55.07 -8.38 28.55
CA VAL A 52 53.77 -8.15 29.19
C VAL A 52 52.94 -7.19 28.33
N ILE A 53 53.56 -6.14 27.79
CA ILE A 53 52.90 -5.18 26.91
C ILE A 53 52.40 -5.87 25.64
N LEU A 54 53.26 -6.68 25.00
CA LEU A 54 52.90 -7.48 23.82
C LEU A 54 51.77 -8.46 24.12
N GLY A 55 51.80 -9.11 25.31
CA GLY A 55 50.76 -10.00 25.77
C GLY A 55 49.39 -9.32 25.90
N TYR A 56 49.33 -8.12 26.48
CA TYR A 56 48.09 -7.32 26.54
C TYR A 56 47.66 -6.81 25.15
N GLY A 57 48.61 -6.40 24.30
CA GLY A 57 48.36 -6.03 22.92
C GLY A 57 47.68 -7.15 22.14
N LEU A 58 48.19 -8.40 22.28
CA LEU A 58 47.59 -9.58 21.66
C LEU A 58 46.16 -9.85 22.19
N LYS A 59 45.96 -9.76 23.53
CA LYS A 59 44.61 -9.93 24.12
C LYS A 59 43.64 -8.89 23.61
N LEU A 60 44.00 -7.62 23.55
CA LEU A 60 43.18 -6.54 23.02
C LEU A 60 42.87 -6.77 21.55
N PHE A 61 43.86 -7.19 20.76
CA PHE A 61 43.64 -7.55 19.33
C PHE A 61 42.64 -8.69 19.17
N LEU A 62 42.78 -9.78 19.94
CA LEU A 62 41.86 -10.92 19.87
C LEU A 62 40.45 -10.55 20.28
N VAL A 63 40.26 -9.77 21.35
CA VAL A 63 38.93 -9.30 21.77
C VAL A 63 38.32 -8.35 20.72
N ALA A 64 39.12 -7.48 20.10
CA ALA A 64 38.64 -6.61 19.02
C ALA A 64 38.22 -7.40 17.78
N MET A 65 38.99 -8.44 17.41
CA MET A 65 38.64 -9.35 16.31
C MET A 65 37.35 -10.13 16.61
N LEU A 66 37.19 -10.61 17.85
CA LEU A 66 35.96 -11.28 18.29
C LEU A 66 34.75 -10.31 18.25
N SER A 67 34.93 -9.07 18.70
CA SER A 67 33.90 -8.03 18.60
C SER A 67 33.51 -7.77 17.17
N LEU A 68 34.49 -7.63 16.26
CA LEU A 68 34.25 -7.48 14.82
C LEU A 68 33.45 -8.66 14.24
N ALA A 69 33.86 -9.89 14.58
CA ALA A 69 33.19 -11.08 14.11
C ALA A 69 31.74 -11.15 14.61
N CYS A 70 31.49 -10.86 15.88
CA CYS A 70 30.15 -10.77 16.46
C CYS A 70 29.30 -9.67 15.79
N GLY A 71 29.88 -8.49 15.61
CA GLY A 71 29.21 -7.36 14.96
C GLY A 71 28.84 -7.64 13.49
N ALA A 72 29.78 -8.24 12.74
CA ALA A 72 29.55 -8.65 11.37
C ALA A 72 28.47 -9.72 11.26
N ALA A 73 28.53 -10.76 12.12
CA ALA A 73 27.51 -11.82 12.17
C ALA A 73 26.13 -11.25 12.53
N SER A 74 26.06 -10.38 13.57
CA SER A 74 24.82 -9.69 13.94
C SER A 74 24.25 -8.87 12.78
N GLY A 75 25.10 -8.13 12.05
CA GLY A 75 24.69 -7.36 10.85
C GLY A 75 24.18 -8.25 9.73
N TRP A 76 24.86 -9.36 9.45
CA TRP A 76 24.47 -10.31 8.42
C TRP A 76 23.10 -10.94 8.70
N PHE A 77 22.89 -11.49 9.89
CA PHE A 77 21.61 -12.10 10.28
C PHE A 77 20.48 -11.06 10.38
N CYS A 78 20.79 -9.83 10.80
CA CYS A 78 19.83 -8.74 10.83
C CYS A 78 19.37 -8.36 9.42
N ALA A 79 20.28 -8.25 8.46
CA ALA A 79 19.95 -7.95 7.07
C ALA A 79 19.08 -9.07 6.46
N SER A 80 19.46 -10.34 6.65
CA SER A 80 18.68 -11.50 6.20
C SER A 80 17.28 -11.52 6.80
N SER A 81 17.18 -11.37 8.13
CA SER A 81 15.88 -11.44 8.83
C SER A 81 14.96 -10.27 8.48
N SER A 82 15.50 -9.04 8.37
CA SER A 82 14.68 -7.86 8.06
C SER A 82 14.21 -7.84 6.61
N ALA A 83 15.07 -8.19 5.66
CA ALA A 83 14.68 -8.30 4.25
C ALA A 83 13.68 -9.46 4.03
N GLY A 84 13.92 -10.59 4.68
CA GLY A 84 13.03 -11.74 4.63
C GLY A 84 11.66 -11.48 5.25
N PHE A 85 11.62 -10.80 6.39
CA PHE A 85 10.38 -10.32 7.01
C PHE A 85 9.60 -9.40 6.08
N ALA A 86 10.25 -8.40 5.47
CA ALA A 86 9.60 -7.48 4.54
C ALA A 86 9.08 -8.18 3.27
N ARG A 87 9.84 -9.16 2.75
CA ARG A 87 9.39 -9.99 1.63
C ARG A 87 8.09 -10.74 1.97
N ASN A 88 8.05 -11.41 3.12
CA ASN A 88 6.86 -12.14 3.55
C ASN A 88 5.68 -11.20 3.77
N LEU A 89 5.91 -10.04 4.38
CA LEU A 89 4.89 -9.03 4.63
C LEU A 89 4.30 -8.47 3.33
N ARG A 90 5.14 -8.16 2.32
CA ARG A 90 4.66 -7.74 0.98
C ARG A 90 3.86 -8.84 0.30
N LYS A 91 4.34 -10.09 0.39
CA LYS A 91 3.62 -11.24 -0.16
C LYS A 91 2.23 -11.37 0.46
N ASP A 92 2.15 -11.35 1.79
CA ASP A 92 0.88 -11.51 2.50
C ASP A 92 -0.10 -10.36 2.18
N LEU A 93 0.40 -9.11 2.13
CA LEU A 93 -0.39 -7.95 1.73
C LEU A 93 -0.89 -8.07 0.29
N TYR A 94 -0.01 -8.45 -0.64
CA TYR A 94 -0.38 -8.57 -2.05
C TYR A 94 -1.44 -9.65 -2.25
N TYR A 95 -1.27 -10.82 -1.66
CA TYR A 95 -2.26 -11.90 -1.75
C TYR A 95 -3.59 -11.48 -1.13
N LYS A 96 -3.54 -10.82 0.03
CA LYS A 96 -4.75 -10.33 0.68
C LYS A 96 -5.52 -9.31 -0.18
N VAL A 97 -4.81 -8.42 -0.88
CA VAL A 97 -5.43 -7.47 -1.82
C VAL A 97 -6.03 -8.18 -3.05
N GLN A 98 -5.43 -9.30 -3.51
CA GLN A 98 -6.03 -10.10 -4.59
C GLN A 98 -7.33 -10.79 -4.17
N ASP A 99 -7.47 -11.13 -2.89
CA ASP A 99 -8.68 -11.75 -2.34
C ASP A 99 -9.81 -10.73 -2.02
N PHE A 100 -9.56 -9.43 -2.19
CA PHE A 100 -10.55 -8.39 -1.89
C PHE A 100 -11.72 -8.42 -2.85
N SER A 101 -12.93 -8.23 -2.28
CA SER A 101 -14.11 -7.89 -3.04
C SER A 101 -14.07 -6.43 -3.53
N PHE A 102 -14.99 -6.05 -4.40
CA PHE A 102 -15.10 -4.66 -4.87
C PHE A 102 -15.43 -3.70 -3.71
N SER A 103 -16.25 -4.10 -2.75
CA SER A 103 -16.55 -3.30 -1.55
C SER A 103 -15.30 -2.99 -0.73
N ASN A 104 -14.37 -3.96 -0.59
CA ASN A 104 -13.09 -3.73 0.07
C ASN A 104 -12.20 -2.75 -0.74
N ILE A 105 -12.16 -2.91 -2.08
CA ILE A 105 -11.39 -2.02 -2.98
C ILE A 105 -11.93 -0.58 -2.92
N ASP A 106 -13.24 -0.40 -2.87
CA ASP A 106 -13.87 0.92 -2.75
C ASP A 106 -13.53 1.60 -1.41
N ARG A 107 -13.38 0.81 -0.34
CA ARG A 107 -12.96 1.30 0.99
C ARG A 107 -11.51 1.78 1.00
N PHE A 108 -10.63 1.11 0.28
CA PHE A 108 -9.21 1.45 0.20
C PHE A 108 -8.89 2.09 -1.15
N SER A 109 -8.46 3.35 -1.18
CA SER A 109 -7.98 3.95 -2.44
C SER A 109 -6.75 3.22 -2.97
N THR A 110 -6.63 3.10 -4.29
CA THR A 110 -5.49 2.45 -4.95
C THR A 110 -4.15 3.04 -4.52
N SER A 111 -4.05 4.37 -4.40
CA SER A 111 -2.85 5.07 -3.93
C SER A 111 -2.49 4.69 -2.49
N SER A 112 -3.49 4.50 -1.62
CA SER A 112 -3.29 4.04 -0.24
C SER A 112 -2.75 2.60 -0.20
N LEU A 113 -3.27 1.69 -1.01
CA LEU A 113 -2.79 0.31 -1.10
C LEU A 113 -1.34 0.25 -1.60
N VAL A 114 -1.00 1.03 -2.62
CA VAL A 114 0.38 1.14 -3.13
C VAL A 114 1.32 1.66 -2.03
N THR A 115 0.94 2.71 -1.30
CA THR A 115 1.74 3.24 -0.18
C THR A 115 1.96 2.20 0.91
N ARG A 116 0.95 1.39 1.24
CA ARG A 116 1.06 0.31 2.24
C ARG A 116 2.00 -0.81 1.78
N LEU A 117 1.95 -1.20 0.51
CA LEU A 117 2.84 -2.22 -0.08
C LEU A 117 4.30 -1.77 -0.23
N THR A 118 4.56 -0.47 -0.32
CA THR A 118 5.88 0.11 -0.56
C THR A 118 6.43 0.80 0.69
N THR A 119 6.01 2.03 0.94
CA THR A 119 6.56 2.90 1.99
C THR A 119 6.29 2.36 3.40
N ASP A 120 5.06 1.93 3.68
CA ASP A 120 4.73 1.43 5.02
C ASP A 120 5.48 0.13 5.35
N VAL A 121 5.61 -0.78 4.38
CA VAL A 121 6.42 -2.00 4.58
C VAL A 121 7.89 -1.64 4.80
N ALA A 122 8.45 -0.66 4.07
CA ALA A 122 9.82 -0.21 4.28
C ALA A 122 10.03 0.40 5.69
N ASN A 123 9.08 1.21 6.17
CA ASN A 123 9.11 1.77 7.52
C ASN A 123 9.07 0.69 8.60
N VAL A 124 8.21 -0.32 8.44
CA VAL A 124 8.10 -1.44 9.37
C VAL A 124 9.33 -2.35 9.31
N GLN A 125 9.91 -2.56 8.12
CA GLN A 125 11.19 -3.26 7.95
C GLN A 125 12.33 -2.56 8.70
N GLN A 126 12.44 -1.24 8.57
CA GLN A 126 13.45 -0.44 9.28
C GLN A 126 13.27 -0.50 10.80
N ALA A 127 12.03 -0.42 11.27
CA ALA A 127 11.72 -0.59 12.69
C ALA A 127 12.06 -2.00 13.19
N PHE A 128 11.79 -3.04 12.41
CA PHE A 128 12.14 -4.41 12.74
C PHE A 128 13.67 -4.58 12.87
N MET A 129 14.43 -4.01 11.93
CA MET A 129 15.89 -3.98 11.98
C MET A 129 16.40 -3.26 13.25
N MET A 130 15.80 -2.11 13.58
CA MET A 130 16.14 -1.36 14.79
C MET A 130 15.79 -2.13 16.07
N LEU A 131 14.63 -2.79 16.09
CA LEU A 131 14.19 -3.60 17.24
C LEU A 131 15.10 -4.81 17.50
N THR A 132 15.50 -5.52 16.45
CA THR A 132 16.30 -6.74 16.60
C THR A 132 17.77 -6.47 16.93
N ARG A 133 18.28 -5.29 16.57
CA ARG A 133 19.68 -4.93 16.77
C ARG A 133 19.86 -3.83 17.82
N MET A 134 19.34 -2.62 17.56
CA MET A 134 19.60 -1.44 18.40
C MET A 134 18.83 -1.46 19.72
N ALA A 135 17.61 -1.97 19.75
CA ALA A 135 16.83 -2.08 20.97
C ALA A 135 17.38 -3.16 21.94
N VAL A 136 18.25 -4.07 21.45
CA VAL A 136 18.99 -4.99 22.30
C VAL A 136 20.35 -4.38 22.70
N ARG A 137 21.06 -3.74 21.76
CA ARG A 137 22.38 -3.12 22.01
C ARG A 137 22.30 -2.07 23.12
N ALA A 138 21.34 -1.15 23.06
CA ALA A 138 21.26 -0.02 23.98
C ALA A 138 21.11 -0.45 25.47
N PRO A 139 20.13 -1.31 25.85
CA PRO A 139 20.03 -1.80 27.22
C PRO A 139 21.23 -2.64 27.66
N MET A 140 21.74 -3.52 26.78
CA MET A 140 22.90 -4.34 27.12
C MET A 140 24.15 -3.50 27.37
N MET A 141 24.38 -2.44 26.57
CA MET A 141 25.45 -1.48 26.77
C MET A 141 25.31 -0.78 28.13
N LEU A 142 24.11 -0.29 28.46
CA LEU A 142 23.85 0.32 29.77
C LEU A 142 24.12 -0.65 30.92
N ILE A 143 23.64 -1.89 30.83
CA ILE A 143 23.80 -2.89 31.88
C ILE A 143 25.29 -3.27 32.04
N PHE A 144 25.95 -3.69 30.95
CA PHE A 144 27.32 -4.17 31.02
C PHE A 144 28.31 -3.06 31.40
N ALA A 145 28.18 -1.88 30.78
CA ALA A 145 29.07 -0.75 31.14
C ALA A 145 28.85 -0.28 32.59
N SER A 146 27.59 -0.32 33.09
CA SER A 146 27.30 -0.01 34.51
C SER A 146 27.89 -1.06 35.46
N ILE A 147 27.76 -2.36 35.15
CA ILE A 147 28.36 -3.46 35.94
C ILE A 147 29.87 -3.32 35.96
N MET A 148 30.52 -3.08 34.82
CA MET A 148 31.94 -2.91 34.72
C MET A 148 32.42 -1.65 35.46
N SER A 149 31.68 -0.57 35.37
CA SER A 149 31.95 0.66 36.12
C SER A 149 31.88 0.45 37.63
N ILE A 150 30.89 -0.28 38.15
CA ILE A 150 30.80 -0.64 39.57
C ILE A 150 32.00 -1.52 40.00
N ARG A 151 32.38 -2.47 39.15
CA ARG A 151 33.50 -3.37 39.42
C ARG A 151 34.85 -2.66 39.51
N VAL A 152 35.07 -1.67 38.62
CA VAL A 152 36.35 -0.93 38.53
C VAL A 152 36.40 0.24 39.51
N GLY A 153 35.32 1.04 39.57
CA GLY A 153 35.31 2.32 40.28
C GLY A 153 34.49 2.35 41.57
N LYS A 154 33.85 1.24 41.97
CA LYS A 154 33.06 1.11 43.22
C LYS A 154 32.27 2.39 43.58
N GLN A 155 32.84 3.27 44.43
CA GLN A 155 32.20 4.51 44.88
C GLN A 155 31.96 5.53 43.75
N LEU A 156 32.82 5.57 42.72
CA LEU A 156 32.64 6.49 41.59
C LEU A 156 31.45 6.12 40.70
N ALA A 157 31.01 4.88 40.76
CA ALA A 157 29.81 4.44 40.02
C ALA A 157 28.51 5.14 40.47
N PHE A 158 28.47 5.70 41.68
CA PHE A 158 27.31 6.51 42.14
C PHE A 158 27.14 7.80 41.33
N ILE A 159 28.17 8.29 40.63
CA ILE A 159 28.06 9.43 39.71
C ILE A 159 27.06 9.10 38.59
N PHE A 160 27.13 7.88 38.08
CA PHE A 160 26.18 7.42 37.03
C PHE A 160 24.75 7.28 37.57
N ALA A 161 24.58 6.82 38.81
CA ALA A 161 23.29 6.75 39.47
C ALA A 161 22.61 8.13 39.60
N GLY A 162 23.38 9.22 39.63
CA GLY A 162 22.85 10.59 39.59
C GLY A 162 22.59 11.10 38.17
N ILE A 163 23.54 10.90 37.26
CA ILE A 163 23.48 11.49 35.90
C ILE A 163 22.46 10.76 34.99
N ILE A 164 22.37 9.43 35.07
CA ILE A 164 21.43 8.64 34.23
C ILE A 164 19.97 9.07 34.41
N PRO A 165 19.43 9.17 35.66
CA PRO A 165 18.09 9.64 35.88
C PRO A 165 17.85 11.08 35.40
N VAL A 166 18.80 11.98 35.62
CA VAL A 166 18.72 13.39 35.19
C VAL A 166 18.65 13.46 33.66
N LEU A 167 19.54 12.79 32.97
CA LEU A 167 19.55 12.77 31.51
C LEU A 167 18.28 12.06 30.96
N GLY A 168 17.91 10.93 31.56
CA GLY A 168 16.67 10.20 31.18
C GLY A 168 15.44 11.06 31.33
N PHE A 169 15.32 11.83 32.42
CA PHE A 169 14.22 12.76 32.63
C PHE A 169 14.24 13.91 31.60
N CYS A 170 15.38 14.49 31.31
CA CYS A 170 15.51 15.52 30.28
C CYS A 170 15.11 15.00 28.90
N LEU A 171 15.58 13.81 28.50
CA LEU A 171 15.20 13.16 27.23
C LEU A 171 13.70 12.86 27.18
N TYR A 172 13.12 12.36 28.28
CA TYR A 172 11.68 12.13 28.38
C TYR A 172 10.88 13.43 28.19
N LEU A 173 11.31 14.51 28.86
CA LEU A 173 10.65 15.81 28.76
C LEU A 173 10.71 16.38 27.33
N MET A 174 11.88 16.25 26.67
CA MET A 174 12.07 16.63 25.27
C MET A 174 11.16 15.80 24.35
N ALA A 175 11.12 14.48 24.51
CA ALA A 175 10.26 13.61 23.72
C ALA A 175 8.77 13.96 23.91
N LYS A 176 8.34 14.17 25.16
CA LYS A 176 6.95 14.54 25.51
C LYS A 176 6.53 15.86 24.86
N THR A 177 7.42 16.84 24.77
CA THR A 177 7.14 18.17 24.17
C THR A 177 7.28 18.18 22.64
N ALA A 178 8.24 17.46 22.09
CA ALA A 178 8.48 17.43 20.64
C ALA A 178 7.45 16.57 19.87
N MET A 179 7.02 15.42 20.44
CA MET A 179 6.11 14.49 19.75
C MET A 179 4.78 15.11 19.31
N PRO A 180 4.04 15.90 20.13
CA PRO A 180 2.80 16.53 19.67
C PRO A 180 3.05 17.56 18.57
N LEU A 181 4.18 18.29 18.61
CA LEU A 181 4.56 19.24 17.57
C LEU A 181 4.81 18.52 16.23
N PHE A 182 5.56 17.41 16.25
CA PHE A 182 5.75 16.59 15.03
C PHE A 182 4.43 16.06 14.47
N LYS A 183 3.51 15.59 15.31
CA LYS A 183 2.18 15.17 14.84
C LYS A 183 1.42 16.30 14.13
N ALA A 184 1.52 17.53 14.66
CA ALA A 184 0.91 18.71 14.02
C ALA A 184 1.59 19.03 12.68
N VAL A 185 2.91 18.97 12.63
CA VAL A 185 3.71 19.16 11.40
C VAL A 185 3.32 18.14 10.33
N PHE A 186 3.26 16.84 10.66
CA PHE A 186 2.88 15.81 9.70
C PHE A 186 1.47 16.04 9.12
N LYS A 187 0.52 16.46 9.95
CA LYS A 187 -0.84 16.79 9.48
C LYS A 187 -0.86 17.98 8.49
N LYS A 188 0.02 18.96 8.69
CA LYS A 188 0.19 20.09 7.76
C LYS A 188 0.93 19.66 6.49
N TYR A 189 1.91 18.75 6.63
CA TYR A 189 2.63 18.18 5.50
C TYR A 189 1.72 17.39 4.58
N ASP A 190 0.75 16.63 5.14
CA ASP A 190 -0.27 15.93 4.36
C ASP A 190 -1.13 16.90 3.55
N ARG A 191 -1.50 18.09 4.11
CA ARG A 191 -2.24 19.12 3.38
C ARG A 191 -1.42 19.69 2.23
N LEU A 192 -0.15 20.04 2.49
CA LEU A 192 0.78 20.52 1.47
C LEU A 192 0.92 19.51 0.32
N ASN A 193 1.10 18.22 0.65
CA ASN A 193 1.19 17.17 -0.36
C ASN A 193 -0.09 17.06 -1.20
N ASN A 194 -1.27 17.15 -0.57
CA ASN A 194 -2.54 17.12 -1.29
C ASN A 194 -2.68 18.33 -2.22
N SER A 195 -2.28 19.53 -1.77
CA SER A 195 -2.28 20.76 -2.59
C SER A 195 -1.35 20.63 -3.80
N VAL A 196 -0.15 20.08 -3.59
CA VAL A 196 0.80 19.81 -4.70
C VAL A 196 0.23 18.78 -5.67
N GLN A 197 -0.34 17.69 -5.17
CA GLN A 197 -0.94 16.65 -6.01
C GLN A 197 -2.11 17.19 -6.84
N GLU A 198 -2.99 17.98 -6.22
CA GLU A 198 -4.10 18.66 -6.91
C GLU A 198 -3.58 19.56 -8.02
N ASN A 199 -2.60 20.42 -7.72
CA ASN A 199 -2.01 21.33 -8.68
C ASN A 199 -1.36 20.60 -9.87
N VAL A 200 -0.56 19.55 -9.60
CA VAL A 200 0.10 18.77 -10.66
C VAL A 200 -0.93 18.05 -11.55
N GLN A 201 -1.99 17.48 -10.97
CA GLN A 201 -3.07 16.86 -11.73
C GLN A 201 -3.86 17.87 -12.57
N ALA A 202 -4.10 19.06 -12.02
CA ALA A 202 -4.83 20.13 -12.67
C ALA A 202 -3.93 21.13 -13.43
N MET A 203 -2.65 20.82 -13.68
CA MET A 203 -1.69 21.76 -14.26
C MET A 203 -2.16 22.36 -15.59
N ARG A 204 -2.86 21.60 -16.43
CA ARG A 204 -3.45 22.10 -17.68
C ARG A 204 -4.50 23.18 -17.42
N VAL A 205 -5.30 23.01 -16.35
CA VAL A 205 -6.31 24.00 -15.93
C VAL A 205 -5.62 25.25 -15.39
N VAL A 206 -4.63 25.10 -14.51
CA VAL A 206 -3.85 26.23 -13.97
C VAL A 206 -3.26 27.07 -15.12
N LYS A 207 -2.66 26.41 -16.12
CA LYS A 207 -2.08 27.07 -17.29
C LYS A 207 -3.12 27.72 -18.19
N SER A 208 -4.26 27.06 -18.45
CA SER A 208 -5.31 27.61 -19.32
C SER A 208 -6.02 28.82 -18.72
N PHE A 209 -6.07 28.91 -17.39
CA PHE A 209 -6.68 30.05 -16.68
C PHE A 209 -5.65 31.08 -16.17
N VAL A 210 -4.35 30.90 -16.48
CA VAL A 210 -3.25 31.80 -16.08
C VAL A 210 -3.27 32.05 -14.55
N ARG A 211 -3.31 30.96 -13.77
CA ARG A 211 -3.42 31.04 -12.31
C ARG A 211 -2.15 30.57 -11.58
N GLU A 212 -0.99 30.58 -12.25
CA GLU A 212 0.29 30.15 -11.67
C GLU A 212 0.67 30.97 -10.45
N ASP A 213 0.47 32.29 -10.48
CA ASP A 213 0.81 33.18 -9.36
C ASP A 213 -0.04 32.87 -8.13
N TYR A 214 -1.33 32.63 -8.32
CA TYR A 214 -2.24 32.24 -7.24
C TYR A 214 -1.80 30.91 -6.59
N GLU A 215 -1.52 29.89 -7.39
CA GLU A 215 -1.07 28.58 -6.88
C GLU A 215 0.30 28.68 -6.21
N THR A 216 1.22 29.51 -6.73
CA THR A 216 2.52 29.76 -6.11
C THR A 216 2.37 30.45 -4.75
N GLN A 217 1.48 31.42 -4.61
CA GLN A 217 1.19 32.10 -3.33
C GLN A 217 0.57 31.12 -2.33
N LYS A 218 -0.40 30.29 -2.75
CA LYS A 218 -1.04 29.25 -1.93
C LYS A 218 -0.01 28.27 -1.41
N PHE A 219 0.83 27.72 -2.31
CA PHE A 219 1.90 26.80 -1.94
C PHE A 219 2.90 27.42 -0.96
N THR A 220 3.32 28.67 -1.22
CA THR A 220 4.26 29.39 -0.36
C THR A 220 3.69 29.58 1.05
N ALA A 221 2.41 29.95 1.16
CA ALA A 221 1.74 30.11 2.45
C ALA A 221 1.67 28.80 3.24
N GLU A 222 1.29 27.69 2.58
CA GLU A 222 1.24 26.36 3.20
C GLU A 222 2.63 25.86 3.59
N SER A 223 3.64 26.06 2.73
CA SER A 223 5.03 25.71 2.99
C SER A 223 5.62 26.49 4.18
N ASP A 224 5.32 27.79 4.27
CA ASP A 224 5.73 28.61 5.41
C ASP A 224 5.07 28.18 6.72
N ASP A 225 3.84 27.73 6.67
CA ASP A 225 3.12 27.22 7.84
C ASP A 225 3.73 25.92 8.35
N VAL A 226 4.11 25.00 7.45
CA VAL A 226 4.89 23.79 7.77
C VAL A 226 6.24 24.18 8.36
N ARG A 227 6.98 25.12 7.73
CA ARG A 227 8.29 25.59 8.19
C ARG A 227 8.24 26.14 9.62
N LYS A 228 7.24 26.96 9.95
CA LYS A 228 7.08 27.55 11.29
C LYS A 228 6.94 26.51 12.39
N ASP A 229 6.11 25.48 12.17
CA ASP A 229 5.90 24.46 13.20
C ASP A 229 7.05 23.44 13.23
N PHE A 230 7.65 23.13 12.07
CA PHE A 230 8.86 22.31 12.00
C PHE A 230 10.01 22.96 12.79
N LEU A 231 10.23 24.27 12.63
CA LEU A 231 11.24 25.02 13.39
C LEU A 231 11.01 24.94 14.90
N LYS A 232 9.75 24.96 15.39
CA LYS A 232 9.46 24.82 16.83
C LYS A 232 9.87 23.43 17.33
N ALA A 233 9.54 22.38 16.58
CA ALA A 233 9.90 21.01 16.93
C ALA A 233 11.42 20.80 16.88
N GLU A 234 12.10 21.26 15.82
CA GLU A 234 13.53 21.14 15.63
C GLU A 234 14.34 21.92 16.68
N LYS A 235 13.91 23.11 17.09
CA LYS A 235 14.55 23.86 18.17
C LYS A 235 14.61 23.08 19.49
N ILE A 236 13.58 22.27 19.80
CA ILE A 236 13.57 21.40 20.97
C ILE A 236 14.56 20.25 20.78
N LEU A 237 14.55 19.60 19.61
CA LEU A 237 15.47 18.51 19.31
C LEU A 237 16.93 18.96 19.21
N ALA A 238 17.17 20.18 18.72
CA ALA A 238 18.51 20.75 18.63
C ALA A 238 19.21 20.85 20.00
N LEU A 239 18.46 20.92 21.11
CA LEU A 239 19.01 20.89 22.46
C LEU A 239 19.55 19.51 22.87
N ASN A 240 19.20 18.44 22.14
CA ASN A 240 19.57 17.08 22.49
C ASN A 240 21.10 16.90 22.52
N ASN A 241 21.80 17.28 21.45
CA ASN A 241 23.25 17.13 21.35
C ASN A 241 24.03 17.99 22.38
N PRO A 242 23.73 19.29 22.55
CA PRO A 242 24.36 20.09 23.62
C PRO A 242 24.13 19.54 25.03
N LEU A 243 22.90 19.08 25.34
CA LEU A 243 22.57 18.49 26.63
C LEU A 243 23.38 17.21 26.87
N MET A 244 23.45 16.33 25.87
CA MET A 244 24.27 15.12 25.94
C MET A 244 25.73 15.44 26.17
N GLN A 245 26.30 16.37 25.38
CA GLN A 245 27.70 16.75 25.50
C GLN A 245 27.99 17.40 26.84
N PHE A 246 27.05 18.19 27.36
CA PHE A 246 27.15 18.75 28.71
C PHE A 246 27.18 17.65 29.78
N CYS A 247 26.27 16.69 29.74
CA CYS A 247 26.24 15.56 30.67
C CYS A 247 27.52 14.71 30.61
N ILE A 248 28.02 14.43 29.38
CA ILE A 248 29.29 13.72 29.18
C ILE A 248 30.44 14.50 29.82
N SER A 249 30.52 15.81 29.60
CA SER A 249 31.60 16.67 30.15
C SER A 249 31.53 16.78 31.66
N VAL A 250 30.33 16.97 32.22
CA VAL A 250 30.13 16.98 33.69
C VAL A 250 30.52 15.65 34.30
N CYS A 251 30.08 14.53 33.72
CA CYS A 251 30.42 13.19 34.17
C CYS A 251 31.94 12.98 34.16
N ARG A 252 32.60 13.35 33.07
CA ARG A 252 34.05 13.24 32.93
C ARG A 252 34.81 14.10 33.94
N ILE A 253 34.39 15.34 34.18
CA ILE A 253 35.00 16.24 35.18
C ILE A 253 34.83 15.66 36.58
N LEU A 254 33.63 15.22 36.96
CA LEU A 254 33.36 14.63 38.27
C LEU A 254 34.20 13.35 38.51
N ILE A 255 34.20 12.43 37.52
CA ILE A 255 35.00 11.20 37.58
C ILE A 255 36.48 11.56 37.71
N SER A 256 36.99 12.47 36.88
CA SER A 256 38.42 12.86 36.92
C SER A 256 38.80 13.48 38.28
N TYR A 257 37.99 14.39 38.82
CA TYR A 257 38.23 15.05 40.08
C TYR A 257 38.23 14.05 41.28
N PHE A 258 37.13 13.28 41.40
CA PHE A 258 37.03 12.35 42.53
C PHE A 258 37.98 11.17 42.41
N ALA A 259 38.26 10.67 41.21
CA ALA A 259 39.25 9.62 40.99
C ALA A 259 40.65 10.11 41.30
N ALA A 260 41.05 11.30 40.81
CA ALA A 260 42.37 11.87 41.13
C ALA A 260 42.55 12.06 42.65
N LYS A 261 41.52 12.59 43.34
CA LYS A 261 41.53 12.73 44.80
C LYS A 261 41.71 11.38 45.50
N LEU A 262 41.00 10.34 45.09
CA LEU A 262 41.12 8.99 45.67
C LEU A 262 42.47 8.36 45.37
N ILE A 263 43.03 8.52 44.17
CA ILE A 263 44.35 8.00 43.78
C ILE A 263 45.43 8.64 44.63
N VAL A 264 45.41 9.97 44.77
CA VAL A 264 46.44 10.70 45.60
C VAL A 264 46.29 10.33 47.06
N GLN A 265 45.08 10.28 47.62
CA GLN A 265 44.87 9.95 49.03
C GLN A 265 45.21 8.50 49.38
N SER A 266 44.99 7.55 48.44
CA SER A 266 45.30 6.14 48.71
C SER A 266 46.66 5.68 48.24
N GLY A 267 47.46 6.58 47.66
CA GLY A 267 48.74 6.19 47.06
C GLY A 267 48.60 5.15 45.94
N GLY A 268 47.45 5.13 45.25
CA GLY A 268 47.18 4.19 44.16
C GLY A 268 46.73 2.80 44.63
N THR A 269 46.54 2.55 45.90
CA THR A 269 46.11 1.23 46.41
C THR A 269 44.63 0.95 46.23
N TYR A 270 43.80 1.98 46.29
CA TYR A 270 42.35 1.84 46.15
C TYR A 270 41.85 2.01 44.68
N LEU A 271 42.42 2.93 43.93
CA LEU A 271 42.11 3.22 42.55
C LEU A 271 43.40 3.58 41.79
N ASN A 272 43.58 3.04 40.59
CA ASN A 272 44.76 3.25 39.76
C ASN A 272 44.45 4.16 38.56
N VAL A 273 45.49 4.67 37.88
CA VAL A 273 45.34 5.53 36.69
C VAL A 273 44.60 4.81 35.54
N GLY A 274 44.89 3.51 35.35
CA GLY A 274 44.16 2.70 34.39
C GLY A 274 42.65 2.60 34.69
N SER A 275 42.29 2.50 35.98
CA SER A 275 40.87 2.51 36.39
C SER A 275 40.19 3.84 36.09
N LEU A 276 40.87 4.97 36.24
CA LEU A 276 40.34 6.28 35.82
C LEU A 276 40.09 6.33 34.32
N ALA A 277 41.01 5.85 33.49
CA ALA A 277 40.86 5.82 32.03
C ALA A 277 39.66 4.97 31.58
N SER A 278 39.50 3.77 32.18
CA SER A 278 38.36 2.92 31.88
C SER A 278 37.02 3.50 32.34
N MET A 279 36.99 4.18 33.51
CA MET A 279 35.76 4.86 33.98
C MET A 279 35.31 5.99 33.06
N ILE A 280 36.24 6.75 32.48
CA ILE A 280 35.93 7.77 31.45
C ILE A 280 35.31 7.11 30.22
N THR A 281 35.86 5.96 29.77
CA THR A 281 35.32 5.22 28.61
C THR A 281 33.93 4.67 28.91
N TYR A 282 33.70 4.04 30.07
CA TYR A 282 32.38 3.56 30.47
C TYR A 282 31.35 4.69 30.56
N SER A 283 31.77 5.90 30.99
CA SER A 283 30.86 7.05 31.02
C SER A 283 30.31 7.40 29.64
N MET A 284 31.17 7.37 28.62
CA MET A 284 30.73 7.59 27.22
C MET A 284 29.82 6.48 26.74
N GLN A 285 30.16 5.21 27.01
CA GLN A 285 29.33 4.06 26.58
C GLN A 285 27.92 4.09 27.21
N ILE A 286 27.82 4.39 28.51
CA ILE A 286 26.55 4.51 29.23
C ILE A 286 25.67 5.60 28.63
N LEU A 287 26.22 6.79 28.42
CA LEU A 287 25.46 7.93 27.91
C LEU A 287 25.08 7.76 26.44
N MET A 288 25.95 7.16 25.60
CA MET A 288 25.61 6.77 24.22
C MET A 288 24.53 5.70 24.20
N GLY A 289 24.56 4.72 25.10
CA GLY A 289 23.50 3.72 25.23
C GLY A 289 22.15 4.34 25.53
N LEU A 290 22.08 5.35 26.39
CA LEU A 290 20.84 6.06 26.73
C LEU A 290 20.32 6.87 25.53
N MET A 291 21.20 7.51 24.76
CA MET A 291 20.84 8.21 23.52
C MET A 291 20.27 7.24 22.46
N MET A 292 20.91 6.09 22.26
CA MET A 292 20.41 5.05 21.36
C MET A 292 19.01 4.58 21.76
N LEU A 293 18.75 4.39 23.06
CA LEU A 293 17.44 3.98 23.56
C LEU A 293 16.35 5.01 23.21
N SER A 294 16.67 6.30 23.34
CA SER A 294 15.76 7.39 22.93
C SER A 294 15.44 7.34 21.43
N MET A 295 16.47 7.13 20.59
CA MET A 295 16.27 7.02 19.14
C MET A 295 15.40 5.82 18.74
N VAL A 296 15.62 4.67 19.38
CA VAL A 296 14.79 3.46 19.17
C VAL A 296 13.34 3.75 19.50
N PHE A 297 13.05 4.43 20.60
CA PHE A 297 11.69 4.79 21.00
C PHE A 297 10.98 5.67 19.96
N VAL A 298 11.66 6.67 19.42
CA VAL A 298 11.12 7.54 18.36
C VAL A 298 10.80 6.73 17.11
N MET A 299 11.73 5.88 16.67
CA MET A 299 11.54 5.05 15.46
C MET A 299 10.39 4.07 15.59
N ILE A 300 10.23 3.42 16.75
CA ILE A 300 9.09 2.53 17.02
C ILE A 300 7.77 3.30 16.94
N THR A 301 7.74 4.52 17.49
CA THR A 301 6.53 5.35 17.48
C THR A 301 6.15 5.74 16.05
N MET A 302 7.11 6.13 15.22
CA MET A 302 6.86 6.46 13.79
C MET A 302 6.38 5.23 12.99
N ALA A 303 7.03 4.08 13.18
CA ALA A 303 6.65 2.85 12.50
C ALA A 303 5.30 2.28 12.95
N SER A 304 4.83 2.63 14.15
CA SER A 304 3.55 2.16 14.69
C SER A 304 2.36 2.58 13.81
N ALA A 305 2.39 3.77 13.23
CA ALA A 305 1.35 4.24 12.30
C ALA A 305 1.33 3.40 11.01
N SER A 306 2.49 3.15 10.40
CA SER A 306 2.62 2.29 9.22
C SER A 306 2.20 0.85 9.52
N ALA A 307 2.60 0.31 10.68
CA ALA A 307 2.20 -1.02 11.14
C ALA A 307 0.68 -1.15 11.32
N LYS A 308 0.01 -0.11 11.83
CA LYS A 308 -1.45 -0.08 11.98
C LYS A 308 -2.13 -0.15 10.62
N ARG A 309 -1.72 0.69 9.64
CA ARG A 309 -2.29 0.69 8.28
C ARG A 309 -2.08 -0.65 7.56
N ILE A 310 -0.94 -1.30 7.77
CA ILE A 310 -0.68 -2.65 7.24
C ILE A 310 -1.63 -3.67 7.86
N CYS A 311 -1.80 -3.65 9.19
CA CYS A 311 -2.70 -4.57 9.87
C CYS A 311 -4.16 -4.37 9.45
N GLU A 312 -4.60 -3.14 9.19
CA GLU A 312 -5.93 -2.87 8.65
C GLU A 312 -6.20 -3.62 7.35
N VAL A 313 -5.22 -3.72 6.44
CA VAL A 313 -5.36 -4.50 5.21
C VAL A 313 -5.29 -6.00 5.46
N LEU A 314 -4.38 -6.45 6.34
CA LEU A 314 -4.21 -7.88 6.64
C LEU A 314 -5.39 -8.48 7.42
N ASP A 315 -6.08 -7.66 8.19
CA ASP A 315 -7.21 -8.07 9.04
C ASP A 315 -8.57 -7.80 8.35
N GLU A 316 -8.57 -7.14 7.17
CA GLU A 316 -9.77 -6.96 6.36
C GLU A 316 -10.21 -8.29 5.76
N GLU A 317 -11.49 -8.60 5.82
CA GLU A 317 -12.06 -9.81 5.24
C GLU A 317 -12.91 -9.45 4.02
N SER A 318 -12.88 -10.29 2.99
CA SER A 318 -13.79 -10.17 1.86
C SER A 318 -15.21 -10.53 2.31
N ASP A 319 -16.18 -9.74 1.89
CA ASP A 319 -17.61 -10.01 2.14
C ASP A 319 -18.18 -11.02 1.13
N LEU A 320 -17.46 -11.29 0.05
CA LEU A 320 -17.85 -12.29 -0.93
C LEU A 320 -17.08 -13.59 -0.71
N HIS A 321 -17.81 -14.66 -0.43
CA HIS A 321 -17.26 -16.00 -0.22
C HIS A 321 -18.01 -17.02 -1.07
N ASN A 322 -17.31 -18.08 -1.45
CA ASN A 322 -17.95 -19.24 -2.05
C ASN A 322 -18.80 -19.97 -0.99
N PRO A 323 -19.95 -20.52 -1.37
CA PRO A 323 -20.74 -21.36 -0.48
C PRO A 323 -20.00 -22.67 -0.16
N ALA A 324 -20.47 -23.42 0.85
CA ALA A 324 -19.86 -24.67 1.26
C ALA A 324 -19.83 -25.75 0.14
N ASN A 325 -20.84 -25.72 -0.74
CA ASN A 325 -20.97 -26.61 -1.90
C ASN A 325 -21.23 -25.75 -3.15
N PRO A 326 -20.18 -25.15 -3.74
CA PRO A 326 -20.35 -24.26 -4.88
C PRO A 326 -20.74 -25.01 -6.16
N ILE A 327 -21.57 -24.38 -6.98
CA ILE A 327 -21.94 -24.86 -8.31
C ILE A 327 -20.91 -24.30 -9.31
N TYR A 328 -20.35 -25.16 -10.15
CA TYR A 328 -19.30 -24.79 -11.12
C TYR A 328 -19.83 -24.61 -12.55
N ASP A 329 -20.98 -25.23 -12.88
CA ASP A 329 -21.55 -25.11 -14.22
C ASP A 329 -22.65 -24.07 -14.24
N VAL A 330 -22.57 -23.13 -15.19
CA VAL A 330 -23.61 -22.15 -15.48
C VAL A 330 -24.42 -22.71 -16.66
N PRO A 331 -25.68 -23.12 -16.51
CA PRO A 331 -26.42 -23.85 -17.56
C PRO A 331 -26.62 -23.03 -18.84
N ASN A 332 -27.01 -21.78 -18.69
CA ASN A 332 -27.30 -20.87 -19.81
C ASN A 332 -27.13 -19.40 -19.40
N GLY A 333 -27.39 -18.48 -20.34
CA GLY A 333 -27.26 -17.03 -20.12
C GLY A 333 -28.55 -16.34 -19.66
N SER A 334 -29.55 -17.05 -19.09
CA SER A 334 -30.72 -16.36 -18.52
C SER A 334 -30.34 -15.56 -17.28
N VAL A 335 -31.02 -14.44 -17.06
CA VAL A 335 -30.79 -13.58 -15.89
C VAL A 335 -32.12 -13.15 -15.30
N ASP A 336 -32.32 -13.44 -14.01
CA ASP A 336 -33.54 -13.08 -13.30
C ASP A 336 -33.21 -12.24 -12.07
N PHE A 337 -33.95 -11.17 -11.86
CA PHE A 337 -33.96 -10.35 -10.66
C PHE A 337 -35.32 -10.46 -10.00
N ASP A 338 -35.36 -10.97 -8.76
CA ASP A 338 -36.58 -11.14 -7.99
C ASP A 338 -36.56 -10.22 -6.77
N ASN A 339 -37.33 -9.13 -6.81
CA ASN A 339 -37.45 -8.10 -5.76
C ASN A 339 -36.10 -7.60 -5.25
N VAL A 340 -35.16 -7.34 -6.16
CA VAL A 340 -33.78 -7.01 -5.82
C VAL A 340 -33.67 -5.55 -5.42
N SER A 341 -33.10 -5.31 -4.20
CA SER A 341 -32.67 -4.00 -3.73
C SER A 341 -31.19 -4.06 -3.34
N PHE A 342 -30.46 -2.96 -3.55
CA PHE A 342 -29.02 -2.92 -3.32
C PHE A 342 -28.53 -1.60 -2.75
N LYS A 343 -27.59 -1.68 -1.78
CA LYS A 343 -26.80 -0.57 -1.23
C LYS A 343 -25.32 -0.88 -1.28
N TYR A 344 -24.48 0.09 -1.66
CA TYR A 344 -23.01 -0.04 -1.60
C TYR A 344 -22.46 -0.10 -0.18
N SER A 345 -23.18 0.41 0.79
CA SER A 345 -22.81 0.35 2.21
C SER A 345 -24.04 0.22 3.07
N ALA A 346 -23.96 -0.59 4.12
CA ALA A 346 -25.04 -0.71 5.12
C ALA A 346 -25.39 0.62 5.80
N LYS A 347 -24.46 1.59 5.77
CA LYS A 347 -24.64 2.94 6.34
C LYS A 347 -25.20 3.96 5.34
N ALA A 348 -25.41 3.57 4.06
CA ALA A 348 -25.95 4.48 3.07
C ALA A 348 -27.44 4.76 3.35
N ASP A 349 -27.83 6.04 3.28
CA ASP A 349 -29.22 6.46 3.51
C ASP A 349 -30.14 6.09 2.34
N ARG A 350 -29.59 5.96 1.12
CA ARG A 350 -30.34 5.65 -0.10
C ARG A 350 -30.00 4.28 -0.66
N MET A 351 -31.00 3.62 -1.22
CA MET A 351 -30.81 2.45 -2.08
C MET A 351 -30.18 2.90 -3.40
N ALA A 352 -29.24 2.11 -3.91
CA ALA A 352 -28.72 2.27 -5.27
C ALA A 352 -29.69 1.61 -6.27
N LEU A 353 -30.27 0.48 -5.90
CA LEU A 353 -31.34 -0.19 -6.64
C LEU A 353 -32.49 -0.50 -5.68
N GLU A 354 -33.72 -0.38 -6.15
CA GLU A 354 -34.91 -0.58 -5.33
C GLU A 354 -35.97 -1.37 -6.08
N ASN A 355 -36.30 -2.55 -5.53
CA ASN A 355 -37.38 -3.43 -6.00
C ASN A 355 -37.30 -3.76 -7.50
N ILE A 356 -36.13 -4.19 -7.95
CA ILE A 356 -35.91 -4.58 -9.35
C ILE A 356 -36.52 -5.97 -9.58
N ASN A 357 -37.42 -6.08 -10.58
CA ASN A 357 -37.99 -7.31 -11.07
C ASN A 357 -37.75 -7.38 -12.58
N LEU A 358 -37.03 -8.40 -13.04
CA LEU A 358 -36.59 -8.50 -14.43
C LEU A 358 -36.34 -9.97 -14.81
N HIS A 359 -36.81 -10.39 -15.99
CA HIS A 359 -36.59 -11.74 -16.53
C HIS A 359 -36.02 -11.65 -17.94
N ILE A 360 -34.81 -12.12 -18.13
CA ILE A 360 -34.09 -12.10 -19.41
C ILE A 360 -33.85 -13.53 -19.89
N LYS A 361 -34.24 -13.81 -21.14
CA LYS A 361 -34.04 -15.12 -21.76
C LYS A 361 -32.60 -15.29 -22.28
N PRO A 362 -32.09 -16.54 -22.37
CA PRO A 362 -30.79 -16.80 -22.99
C PRO A 362 -30.73 -16.24 -24.43
N GLY A 363 -29.61 -15.64 -24.81
CA GLY A 363 -29.37 -15.07 -26.14
C GLY A 363 -30.00 -13.68 -26.37
N GLN A 364 -30.82 -13.20 -25.45
CA GLN A 364 -31.53 -11.92 -25.60
C GLN A 364 -30.54 -10.73 -25.48
N THR A 365 -30.74 -9.72 -26.31
CA THR A 365 -30.02 -8.44 -26.23
C THR A 365 -30.87 -7.44 -25.45
N VAL A 366 -30.32 -6.94 -24.35
CA VAL A 366 -30.94 -5.99 -23.43
C VAL A 366 -30.24 -4.65 -23.52
N GLY A 367 -30.92 -3.61 -23.94
CA GLY A 367 -30.47 -2.22 -23.88
C GLY A 367 -30.82 -1.60 -22.53
N ILE A 368 -29.93 -0.80 -21.96
CA ILE A 368 -30.20 -0.10 -20.70
C ILE A 368 -29.91 1.39 -20.89
N ILE A 369 -30.96 2.20 -20.70
CA ILE A 369 -30.91 3.66 -20.84
C ILE A 369 -31.35 4.31 -19.53
N GLY A 370 -30.90 5.55 -19.31
CA GLY A 370 -31.30 6.38 -18.17
C GLY A 370 -30.29 7.49 -17.92
N GLY A 371 -30.66 8.47 -17.14
CA GLY A 371 -29.83 9.61 -16.78
C GLY A 371 -28.54 9.22 -16.02
N THR A 372 -27.62 10.16 -15.88
CA THR A 372 -26.44 9.97 -15.03
C THR A 372 -26.89 9.76 -13.58
N GLY A 373 -26.35 8.73 -12.92
CA GLY A 373 -26.74 8.39 -11.54
C GLY A 373 -28.00 7.54 -11.41
N SER A 374 -28.62 7.07 -12.50
CA SER A 374 -29.79 6.17 -12.46
C SER A 374 -29.46 4.71 -12.07
N SER A 375 -28.23 4.40 -11.71
CA SER A 375 -27.75 3.10 -11.20
C SER A 375 -27.69 1.96 -12.23
N LYS A 376 -27.51 2.27 -13.50
CA LYS A 376 -27.35 1.27 -14.59
C LYS A 376 -26.17 0.32 -14.32
N THR A 377 -25.01 0.88 -14.00
CA THR A 377 -23.80 0.11 -13.67
C THR A 377 -24.02 -0.77 -12.44
N SER A 378 -24.76 -0.28 -11.42
CA SER A 378 -25.07 -1.06 -10.22
C SER A 378 -25.88 -2.32 -10.55
N LEU A 379 -26.82 -2.22 -11.48
CA LEU A 379 -27.65 -3.36 -11.92
C LEU A 379 -26.79 -4.49 -12.50
N ILE A 380 -25.90 -4.15 -13.45
CA ILE A 380 -25.08 -5.17 -14.12
C ILE A 380 -23.99 -5.77 -13.23
N GLN A 381 -23.51 -5.03 -12.21
CA GLN A 381 -22.51 -5.53 -11.29
C GLN A 381 -23.02 -6.68 -10.41
N LEU A 382 -24.33 -6.78 -10.18
CA LEU A 382 -24.94 -7.89 -9.45
C LEU A 382 -24.98 -9.19 -10.27
N ILE A 383 -25.02 -9.12 -11.60
CA ILE A 383 -25.04 -10.30 -12.49
C ILE A 383 -23.74 -11.10 -12.36
N SER A 384 -22.60 -10.41 -12.35
CA SER A 384 -21.28 -11.04 -12.20
C SER A 384 -20.85 -11.22 -10.73
N ARG A 385 -21.78 -10.96 -9.81
CA ARG A 385 -21.55 -11.02 -8.37
C ARG A 385 -20.27 -10.25 -7.95
N LEU A 386 -20.14 -9.00 -8.43
CA LEU A 386 -19.13 -8.06 -7.92
C LEU A 386 -19.52 -7.52 -6.54
N TYR A 387 -20.85 -7.48 -6.30
CA TYR A 387 -21.52 -7.21 -5.03
C TYR A 387 -22.66 -8.20 -4.85
N ASP A 388 -23.04 -8.50 -3.64
CA ASP A 388 -24.26 -9.23 -3.32
C ASP A 388 -25.46 -8.27 -3.15
N ALA A 389 -26.64 -8.67 -3.59
CA ALA A 389 -27.87 -7.92 -3.36
C ALA A 389 -28.13 -7.78 -1.85
N THR A 390 -28.64 -6.60 -1.44
CA THR A 390 -29.02 -6.37 -0.03
C THR A 390 -30.32 -7.10 0.31
N GLU A 391 -31.26 -7.10 -0.62
CA GLU A 391 -32.54 -7.80 -0.53
C GLU A 391 -32.89 -8.43 -1.89
N GLY A 392 -33.68 -9.49 -1.86
CA GLY A 392 -34.07 -10.21 -3.06
C GLY A 392 -33.01 -11.20 -3.55
N THR A 393 -33.20 -11.69 -4.77
CA THR A 393 -32.37 -12.74 -5.36
C THR A 393 -32.06 -12.43 -6.82
N VAL A 394 -30.76 -12.53 -7.18
CA VAL A 394 -30.29 -12.50 -8.56
C VAL A 394 -29.98 -13.92 -9.00
N ARG A 395 -30.52 -14.38 -10.12
CA ARG A 395 -30.23 -15.71 -10.68
C ARG A 395 -29.60 -15.58 -12.05
N VAL A 396 -28.67 -16.48 -12.33
CA VAL A 396 -28.04 -16.68 -13.64
C VAL A 396 -28.23 -18.14 -14.01
N GLY A 397 -28.74 -18.43 -15.20
CA GLY A 397 -29.08 -19.81 -15.58
C GLY A 397 -30.12 -20.49 -14.68
N GLY A 398 -30.98 -19.69 -14.02
CA GLY A 398 -32.00 -20.16 -13.07
C GLY A 398 -31.48 -20.45 -11.65
N ILE A 399 -30.16 -20.29 -11.38
CA ILE A 399 -29.52 -20.57 -10.09
C ILE A 399 -29.11 -19.25 -9.45
N ASP A 400 -29.28 -19.12 -8.12
CA ASP A 400 -28.84 -17.93 -7.37
C ASP A 400 -27.32 -17.70 -7.55
N VAL A 401 -26.93 -16.47 -7.84
CA VAL A 401 -25.51 -16.11 -8.02
C VAL A 401 -24.67 -16.42 -6.78
N ARG A 402 -25.27 -16.49 -5.60
CA ARG A 402 -24.62 -16.82 -4.33
C ARG A 402 -24.26 -18.29 -4.19
N ASP A 403 -24.91 -19.17 -4.96
CA ASP A 403 -24.68 -20.62 -4.90
C ASP A 403 -23.55 -21.06 -5.84
N TYR A 404 -23.10 -20.19 -6.74
CA TYR A 404 -21.99 -20.47 -7.64
C TYR A 404 -20.62 -20.31 -6.95
N ASP A 405 -19.64 -21.06 -7.48
CA ASP A 405 -18.24 -20.66 -7.37
C ASP A 405 -18.02 -19.31 -8.09
N LEU A 406 -17.39 -18.36 -7.41
CA LEU A 406 -17.19 -16.99 -7.93
C LEU A 406 -16.39 -16.97 -9.24
N GLU A 407 -15.38 -17.83 -9.36
CA GLU A 407 -14.54 -17.90 -10.55
C GLU A 407 -15.31 -18.53 -11.70
N ALA A 408 -16.04 -19.62 -11.43
CA ALA A 408 -16.87 -20.29 -12.43
C ALA A 408 -17.94 -19.35 -13.00
N LEU A 409 -18.67 -18.62 -12.15
CA LEU A 409 -19.65 -17.62 -12.58
C LEU A 409 -18.99 -16.51 -13.41
N ARG A 410 -17.92 -15.90 -12.91
CA ARG A 410 -17.23 -14.80 -13.59
C ARG A 410 -16.55 -15.24 -14.88
N ASN A 411 -16.23 -16.52 -15.03
CA ASN A 411 -15.74 -17.06 -16.29
C ASN A 411 -16.83 -17.13 -17.38
N GLN A 412 -18.10 -17.20 -17.01
CA GLN A 412 -19.23 -17.20 -17.95
C GLN A 412 -19.86 -15.82 -18.14
N VAL A 413 -19.46 -14.82 -17.34
CA VAL A 413 -19.93 -13.44 -17.46
C VAL A 413 -18.76 -12.53 -17.79
N SER A 414 -18.69 -12.00 -19.01
CA SER A 414 -17.68 -11.03 -19.41
C SER A 414 -18.21 -9.60 -19.28
N VAL A 415 -17.38 -8.72 -18.75
CA VAL A 415 -17.74 -7.31 -18.55
C VAL A 415 -16.73 -6.40 -19.25
N VAL A 416 -17.20 -5.53 -20.14
CA VAL A 416 -16.44 -4.40 -20.66
C VAL A 416 -16.84 -3.17 -19.87
N LEU A 417 -15.93 -2.69 -19.03
CA LEU A 417 -16.17 -1.59 -18.10
C LEU A 417 -16.20 -0.24 -18.83
N GLN A 418 -16.91 0.73 -18.29
CA GLN A 418 -16.94 2.11 -18.78
C GLN A 418 -15.54 2.71 -18.89
N LYS A 419 -14.69 2.48 -17.87
CA LYS A 419 -13.28 2.89 -17.89
C LYS A 419 -12.41 1.76 -18.43
N ASN A 420 -12.15 1.82 -19.74
CA ASN A 420 -11.33 0.83 -20.43
C ASN A 420 -9.85 0.92 -20.01
N VAL A 421 -9.30 -0.18 -19.52
CA VAL A 421 -7.90 -0.26 -19.06
C VAL A 421 -7.18 -1.37 -19.82
N LEU A 422 -6.03 -1.01 -20.40
CA LEU A 422 -5.06 -1.94 -20.96
C LEU A 422 -3.82 -1.99 -20.07
N PHE A 423 -3.22 -3.17 -19.99
CA PHE A 423 -1.98 -3.39 -19.24
C PHE A 423 -0.76 -3.16 -20.14
N SER A 424 0.38 -2.87 -19.52
CA SER A 424 1.66 -2.84 -20.24
C SER A 424 1.97 -4.22 -20.80
N GLY A 425 2.32 -4.30 -22.06
CA GLY A 425 2.56 -5.55 -22.77
C GLY A 425 2.10 -5.46 -24.22
N THR A 426 2.21 -6.54 -24.98
CA THR A 426 1.75 -6.59 -26.38
C THR A 426 0.21 -6.59 -26.46
N ILE A 427 -0.30 -6.28 -27.66
CA ILE A 427 -1.75 -6.45 -27.93
C ILE A 427 -2.17 -7.90 -27.69
N LYS A 428 -1.37 -8.90 -28.12
CA LYS A 428 -1.62 -10.33 -27.85
C LYS A 428 -1.76 -10.63 -26.37
N GLU A 429 -0.83 -10.16 -25.55
CA GLU A 429 -0.86 -10.35 -24.10
C GLU A 429 -2.11 -9.72 -23.48
N ASN A 430 -2.49 -8.52 -23.92
CA ASN A 430 -3.72 -7.87 -23.46
C ASN A 430 -4.99 -8.65 -23.85
N LEU A 431 -5.04 -9.23 -25.04
CA LEU A 431 -6.18 -10.04 -25.49
C LEU A 431 -6.26 -11.37 -24.71
N ARG A 432 -5.13 -12.03 -24.47
CA ARG A 432 -5.06 -13.30 -23.73
C ARG A 432 -5.48 -13.22 -22.26
N TRP A 433 -5.74 -12.03 -21.74
CA TRP A 433 -6.48 -11.91 -20.47
C TRP A 433 -7.90 -12.47 -20.55
N GLY A 434 -8.49 -12.59 -21.75
CA GLY A 434 -9.77 -13.24 -21.96
C GLY A 434 -9.69 -14.76 -21.96
N ASP A 435 -8.64 -15.30 -22.59
CA ASP A 435 -8.32 -16.74 -22.63
C ASP A 435 -6.81 -16.89 -22.86
N GLU A 436 -6.10 -17.40 -21.83
CA GLU A 436 -4.64 -17.58 -21.83
C GLU A 436 -4.17 -18.54 -22.94
N ASN A 437 -5.01 -19.54 -23.29
CA ASN A 437 -4.70 -20.60 -24.25
C ASN A 437 -5.18 -20.28 -25.68
N ALA A 438 -5.73 -19.08 -25.93
CA ALA A 438 -6.23 -18.69 -27.23
C ALA A 438 -5.14 -18.69 -28.31
N THR A 439 -5.47 -19.27 -29.48
CA THR A 439 -4.60 -19.26 -30.65
C THR A 439 -4.53 -17.89 -31.29
N ASP A 440 -3.54 -17.64 -32.14
CA ASP A 440 -3.43 -16.37 -32.87
C ASP A 440 -4.61 -16.18 -33.82
N GLU A 441 -5.19 -17.26 -34.36
CA GLU A 441 -6.40 -17.23 -35.19
C GLU A 441 -7.62 -16.78 -34.38
N ASP A 442 -7.76 -17.26 -33.12
CA ASP A 442 -8.83 -16.79 -32.22
C ASP A 442 -8.70 -15.30 -31.93
N LEU A 443 -7.46 -14.80 -31.71
CA LEU A 443 -7.20 -13.37 -31.51
C LEU A 443 -7.64 -12.54 -32.72
N VAL A 444 -7.27 -12.96 -33.91
CA VAL A 444 -7.67 -12.28 -35.16
C VAL A 444 -9.18 -12.30 -35.35
N ARG A 445 -9.82 -13.44 -35.09
CA ARG A 445 -11.28 -13.59 -35.20
C ARG A 445 -12.01 -12.60 -34.28
N VAL A 446 -11.68 -12.54 -32.99
CA VAL A 446 -12.36 -11.63 -32.06
C VAL A 446 -12.03 -10.16 -32.33
N CYS A 447 -10.83 -9.86 -32.85
CA CYS A 447 -10.48 -8.51 -33.27
C CYS A 447 -11.26 -8.05 -34.50
N LYS A 448 -11.58 -8.95 -35.44
CA LYS A 448 -12.49 -8.66 -36.55
C LYS A 448 -13.90 -8.38 -36.07
N LEU A 449 -14.43 -9.19 -35.14
CA LEU A 449 -15.75 -8.96 -34.53
C LEU A 449 -15.82 -7.60 -33.81
N ALA A 450 -14.76 -7.23 -33.10
CA ALA A 450 -14.67 -5.95 -32.39
C ALA A 450 -14.22 -4.78 -33.29
N GLN A 451 -14.13 -4.99 -34.62
CA GLN A 451 -13.63 -3.99 -35.58
C GLN A 451 -12.23 -3.44 -35.21
N ALA A 452 -11.40 -4.28 -34.58
CA ALA A 452 -10.05 -3.90 -34.11
C ALA A 452 -8.94 -4.33 -35.08
N ASP A 453 -9.15 -5.38 -35.88
CA ASP A 453 -8.11 -5.94 -36.74
C ASP A 453 -7.56 -4.91 -37.74
N GLU A 454 -8.43 -4.10 -38.36
CA GLU A 454 -8.06 -3.12 -39.36
C GLU A 454 -6.97 -2.15 -38.83
N PHE A 455 -7.17 -1.53 -37.68
CA PHE A 455 -6.17 -0.61 -37.14
C PHE A 455 -4.93 -1.33 -36.59
N ILE A 456 -5.09 -2.58 -36.07
CA ILE A 456 -3.94 -3.37 -35.62
C ILE A 456 -2.98 -3.65 -36.78
N GLN A 457 -3.51 -3.96 -37.97
CA GLN A 457 -2.71 -4.20 -39.17
C GLN A 457 -1.94 -2.95 -39.64
N THR A 458 -2.36 -1.75 -39.23
CA THR A 458 -1.62 -0.50 -39.55
C THR A 458 -0.40 -0.28 -38.68
N PHE A 459 -0.28 -0.96 -37.54
CA PHE A 459 0.89 -0.85 -36.68
C PHE A 459 2.08 -1.63 -37.28
N PRO A 460 3.34 -1.13 -37.10
CA PRO A 460 4.54 -1.81 -37.62
C PRO A 460 4.63 -3.26 -37.13
N ASP A 461 4.40 -3.49 -35.83
CA ASP A 461 4.51 -4.80 -35.19
C ASP A 461 3.16 -5.51 -35.07
N LYS A 462 2.10 -4.98 -35.67
CA LYS A 462 0.74 -5.55 -35.70
C LYS A 462 0.31 -5.99 -34.29
N TYR A 463 -0.04 -7.26 -34.09
CA TYR A 463 -0.47 -7.85 -32.82
C TYR A 463 0.64 -7.89 -31.75
N ASP A 464 1.91 -7.79 -32.14
CA ASP A 464 3.05 -7.73 -31.22
C ASP A 464 3.38 -6.29 -30.81
N THR A 465 2.62 -5.29 -31.27
CA THR A 465 2.74 -3.89 -30.87
C THR A 465 2.60 -3.76 -29.36
N TYR A 466 3.57 -3.09 -28.72
CA TYR A 466 3.59 -2.87 -27.28
C TYR A 466 2.61 -1.77 -26.89
N ILE A 467 1.78 -2.06 -25.92
CA ILE A 467 0.85 -1.12 -25.27
C ILE A 467 1.48 -0.60 -23.99
N GLU A 468 1.54 0.71 -23.83
CA GLU A 468 2.02 1.36 -22.61
C GLU A 468 1.00 1.24 -21.49
N GLN A 469 1.45 1.48 -20.24
CA GLN A 469 0.61 1.42 -19.06
C GLN A 469 -0.66 2.28 -19.21
N GLY A 470 -1.82 1.64 -19.07
CA GLY A 470 -3.13 2.28 -19.25
C GLY A 470 -3.50 2.57 -20.70
N GLY A 471 -2.71 2.10 -21.68
CA GLY A 471 -2.97 2.28 -23.11
C GLY A 471 -2.81 3.73 -23.56
N THR A 472 -1.81 4.45 -23.07
CA THR A 472 -1.58 5.86 -23.38
C THR A 472 -1.17 6.11 -24.84
N ASN A 473 -0.64 5.10 -25.49
CA ASN A 473 -0.20 5.13 -26.90
C ASN A 473 -1.27 4.67 -27.91
N VAL A 474 -2.51 4.43 -27.47
CA VAL A 474 -3.64 4.10 -28.35
C VAL A 474 -4.81 5.04 -28.12
N SER A 475 -5.63 5.30 -29.15
CA SER A 475 -6.79 6.18 -29.03
C SER A 475 -7.88 5.56 -28.15
N GLY A 476 -8.82 6.39 -27.64
CA GLY A 476 -9.94 5.91 -26.82
C GLY A 476 -10.77 4.84 -27.51
N GLY A 477 -11.12 5.03 -28.78
CA GLY A 477 -11.88 4.06 -29.56
C GLY A 477 -11.09 2.77 -29.86
N GLN A 478 -9.78 2.85 -30.11
CA GLN A 478 -8.92 1.68 -30.25
C GLN A 478 -8.87 0.87 -28.96
N LYS A 479 -8.71 1.55 -27.81
CA LYS A 479 -8.72 0.94 -26.48
C LYS A 479 -10.03 0.22 -26.19
N GLN A 480 -11.17 0.85 -26.49
CA GLN A 480 -12.49 0.24 -26.33
C GLN A 480 -12.62 -1.04 -27.17
N ARG A 481 -12.27 -0.99 -28.45
CA ARG A 481 -12.34 -2.16 -29.35
C ARG A 481 -11.45 -3.31 -28.90
N LEU A 482 -10.24 -3.03 -28.36
CA LEU A 482 -9.39 -4.06 -27.76
C LEU A 482 -10.00 -4.67 -26.50
N CYS A 483 -10.65 -3.87 -25.64
CA CYS A 483 -11.34 -4.38 -24.46
C CYS A 483 -12.57 -5.22 -24.83
N ILE A 484 -13.30 -4.86 -25.88
CA ILE A 484 -14.41 -5.66 -26.44
C ILE A 484 -13.86 -7.00 -26.98
N ALA A 485 -12.80 -6.98 -27.79
CA ALA A 485 -12.15 -8.19 -28.31
C ALA A 485 -11.71 -9.13 -27.18
N ARG A 486 -11.09 -8.58 -26.13
CA ARG A 486 -10.71 -9.33 -24.92
C ARG A 486 -11.91 -10.00 -24.24
N ALA A 487 -13.02 -9.30 -24.12
CA ALA A 487 -14.23 -9.84 -23.50
C ALA A 487 -14.87 -10.94 -24.36
N LEU A 488 -14.86 -10.81 -25.68
CA LEU A 488 -15.35 -11.80 -26.64
C LEU A 488 -14.50 -13.08 -26.66
N LEU A 489 -13.18 -12.95 -26.45
CA LEU A 489 -12.25 -14.08 -26.46
C LEU A 489 -12.60 -15.11 -25.36
N LYS A 490 -13.18 -14.65 -24.27
CA LYS A 490 -13.64 -15.49 -23.15
C LYS A 490 -14.79 -16.43 -23.51
N LYS A 491 -15.46 -16.22 -24.66
CA LYS A 491 -16.65 -16.98 -25.12
C LYS A 491 -17.76 -17.06 -24.04
N PRO A 492 -18.17 -15.93 -23.46
CA PRO A 492 -19.07 -15.92 -22.31
C PRO A 492 -20.52 -16.29 -22.67
N LYS A 493 -21.26 -16.79 -21.69
CA LYS A 493 -22.72 -16.95 -21.79
C LYS A 493 -23.46 -15.61 -21.63
N ILE A 494 -22.86 -14.66 -20.93
CA ILE A 494 -23.39 -13.31 -20.73
C ILE A 494 -22.27 -12.29 -21.02
N LEU A 495 -22.53 -11.35 -21.91
CA LEU A 495 -21.66 -10.23 -22.24
C LEU A 495 -22.28 -8.92 -21.76
N ILE A 496 -21.57 -8.19 -20.93
CA ILE A 496 -21.99 -6.89 -20.41
C ILE A 496 -21.09 -5.81 -20.99
N MET A 497 -21.69 -4.79 -21.59
CA MET A 497 -21.01 -3.63 -22.16
C MET A 497 -21.50 -2.36 -21.47
N ASP A 498 -20.70 -1.82 -20.54
CA ASP A 498 -21.02 -0.62 -19.77
C ASP A 498 -20.43 0.61 -20.47
N ASP A 499 -21.25 1.33 -21.23
CA ASP A 499 -20.89 2.54 -22.00
C ASP A 499 -19.61 2.35 -22.85
N SER A 500 -19.40 1.12 -23.31
CA SER A 500 -18.14 0.66 -23.89
C SER A 500 -17.96 1.00 -25.37
N THR A 501 -18.92 1.69 -26.00
CA THR A 501 -18.83 2.17 -27.39
C THR A 501 -18.92 3.70 -27.49
N SER A 502 -18.90 4.42 -26.37
CA SER A 502 -19.06 5.88 -26.34
C SER A 502 -17.95 6.66 -27.08
N ALA A 503 -16.74 6.11 -27.14
CA ALA A 503 -15.60 6.69 -27.89
C ALA A 503 -15.42 6.08 -29.29
N VAL A 504 -16.33 5.18 -29.71
CA VAL A 504 -16.37 4.60 -31.05
C VAL A 504 -17.38 5.39 -31.90
N ASP A 505 -17.08 5.59 -33.17
CA ASP A 505 -17.99 6.22 -34.10
C ASP A 505 -19.25 5.36 -34.35
N THR A 506 -20.33 6.01 -34.73
CA THR A 506 -21.67 5.36 -34.88
C THR A 506 -21.66 4.22 -35.90
N LYS A 507 -20.85 4.33 -36.98
CA LYS A 507 -20.78 3.30 -38.03
C LYS A 507 -20.07 2.06 -37.48
N THR A 508 -18.94 2.23 -36.81
CA THR A 508 -18.17 1.13 -36.20
C THR A 508 -18.98 0.46 -35.08
N ASP A 509 -19.70 1.23 -34.24
CA ASP A 509 -20.59 0.70 -33.21
C ASP A 509 -21.70 -0.20 -33.83
N ALA A 510 -22.33 0.24 -34.92
CA ALA A 510 -23.32 -0.56 -35.61
C ALA A 510 -22.75 -1.88 -36.17
N LEU A 511 -21.54 -1.85 -36.75
CA LEU A 511 -20.84 -3.05 -37.25
C LEU A 511 -20.50 -4.02 -36.11
N ILE A 512 -20.04 -3.53 -34.98
CA ILE A 512 -19.74 -4.35 -33.78
C ILE A 512 -21.03 -5.04 -33.30
N ARG A 513 -22.16 -4.32 -33.21
CA ARG A 513 -23.44 -4.88 -32.78
C ARG A 513 -23.98 -5.89 -33.78
N GLN A 514 -23.85 -5.63 -35.08
CA GLN A 514 -24.23 -6.58 -36.12
C GLN A 514 -23.41 -7.87 -36.02
N ALA A 515 -22.06 -7.76 -35.92
CA ALA A 515 -21.19 -8.91 -35.79
C ALA A 515 -21.51 -9.75 -34.53
N MET A 516 -21.83 -9.09 -33.40
CA MET A 516 -22.24 -9.78 -32.18
C MET A 516 -23.58 -10.51 -32.33
N ARG A 517 -24.50 -10.01 -33.14
CA ARG A 517 -25.79 -10.67 -33.41
C ARG A 517 -25.61 -11.93 -34.24
N GLU A 518 -24.74 -11.85 -35.26
CA GLU A 518 -24.54 -12.94 -36.23
C GLU A 518 -23.62 -14.04 -35.67
N GLU A 519 -22.56 -13.68 -34.97
CA GLU A 519 -21.50 -14.61 -34.58
C GLU A 519 -21.64 -15.20 -33.15
N ILE A 520 -22.38 -14.52 -32.26
CA ILE A 520 -22.63 -14.97 -30.89
C ILE A 520 -24.12 -14.86 -30.51
N PRO A 521 -25.04 -15.46 -31.27
CA PRO A 521 -26.49 -15.35 -31.05
C PRO A 521 -26.92 -15.90 -29.68
N ASP A 522 -26.30 -16.96 -29.21
CA ASP A 522 -26.64 -17.64 -27.94
C ASP A 522 -26.13 -16.89 -26.69
N THR A 523 -25.26 -15.90 -26.84
CA THR A 523 -24.77 -15.07 -25.74
C THR A 523 -25.77 -14.00 -25.38
N THR A 524 -26.20 -13.94 -24.12
CA THR A 524 -27.06 -12.86 -23.63
C THR A 524 -26.22 -11.57 -23.50
N LYS A 525 -26.73 -10.45 -24.03
CA LYS A 525 -26.00 -9.19 -24.13
C LYS A 525 -26.68 -8.09 -23.33
N PHE A 526 -25.99 -7.44 -22.44
CA PHE A 526 -26.44 -6.22 -21.76
C PHE A 526 -25.61 -5.04 -22.29
N ILE A 527 -26.29 -4.06 -22.88
CA ILE A 527 -25.68 -2.89 -23.50
C ILE A 527 -26.17 -1.64 -22.75
N ILE A 528 -25.33 -1.08 -21.90
CA ILE A 528 -25.58 0.25 -21.34
C ILE A 528 -25.06 1.27 -22.34
N ALA A 529 -25.93 2.16 -22.78
CA ALA A 529 -25.57 3.22 -23.69
C ALA A 529 -26.21 4.56 -23.30
N GLN A 530 -25.56 5.65 -23.70
CA GLN A 530 -26.09 7.00 -23.60
C GLN A 530 -26.88 7.37 -24.87
N ARG A 531 -26.57 6.72 -26.00
CA ARG A 531 -27.25 6.95 -27.28
C ARG A 531 -28.31 5.91 -27.50
N ILE A 532 -29.52 6.36 -27.87
CA ILE A 532 -30.61 5.45 -28.22
C ILE A 532 -30.26 4.61 -29.45
N SER A 533 -29.55 5.18 -30.43
CA SER A 533 -29.08 4.46 -31.61
C SER A 533 -28.26 3.20 -31.31
N SER A 534 -27.62 3.12 -30.13
CA SER A 534 -26.85 1.94 -29.73
C SER A 534 -27.69 0.81 -29.13
N VAL A 535 -28.96 1.07 -28.78
CA VAL A 535 -29.85 0.09 -28.15
C VAL A 535 -31.20 -0.07 -28.84
N GLN A 536 -31.52 0.76 -29.84
CA GLN A 536 -32.82 0.73 -30.53
C GLN A 536 -33.18 -0.62 -31.17
N ASP A 537 -32.16 -1.40 -31.53
CA ASP A 537 -32.30 -2.73 -32.11
C ASP A 537 -32.25 -3.86 -31.06
N ALA A 538 -32.26 -3.54 -29.75
CA ALA A 538 -32.30 -4.54 -28.69
C ALA A 538 -33.67 -5.22 -28.59
N ASP A 539 -33.67 -6.49 -28.16
CA ASP A 539 -34.91 -7.26 -27.96
C ASP A 539 -35.75 -6.71 -26.80
N LEU A 540 -35.07 -6.11 -25.82
CA LEU A 540 -35.69 -5.46 -24.68
C LEU A 540 -34.86 -4.22 -24.30
N ILE A 541 -35.51 -3.11 -24.02
CA ILE A 541 -34.89 -1.89 -23.54
C ILE A 541 -35.42 -1.58 -22.14
N LEU A 542 -34.52 -1.34 -21.19
CA LEU A 542 -34.85 -0.92 -19.84
C LEU A 542 -34.56 0.58 -19.70
N VAL A 543 -35.58 1.32 -19.27
CA VAL A 543 -35.43 2.73 -18.89
C VAL A 543 -35.29 2.80 -17.39
N MET A 544 -34.12 3.25 -16.94
CA MET A 544 -33.81 3.34 -15.50
C MET A 544 -33.87 4.76 -15.00
N GLU A 545 -34.59 4.97 -13.92
CA GLU A 545 -34.65 6.23 -13.21
C GLU A 545 -34.56 6.02 -11.69
N ASN A 546 -33.70 6.81 -11.01
CA ASN A 546 -33.57 6.80 -9.54
C ASN A 546 -33.41 5.41 -8.91
N GLY A 547 -32.72 4.49 -9.58
CA GLY A 547 -32.48 3.12 -9.07
C GLY A 547 -33.63 2.15 -9.27
N ARG A 548 -34.64 2.51 -10.07
CA ARG A 548 -35.80 1.67 -10.43
C ARG A 548 -35.91 1.50 -11.96
N ILE A 549 -36.60 0.46 -12.40
CA ILE A 549 -37.03 0.33 -13.79
C ILE A 549 -38.31 1.12 -13.94
N ASP A 550 -38.26 2.23 -14.68
CA ASP A 550 -39.40 3.08 -14.98
C ASP A 550 -40.28 2.44 -16.08
N ALA A 551 -39.64 1.99 -17.14
CA ALA A 551 -40.33 1.32 -18.26
C ALA A 551 -39.42 0.24 -18.87
N CYS A 552 -40.04 -0.77 -19.47
CA CYS A 552 -39.35 -1.80 -20.25
C CYS A 552 -40.19 -2.20 -21.45
N GLY A 553 -39.55 -2.46 -22.59
CA GLY A 553 -40.21 -2.85 -23.84
C GLY A 553 -39.27 -2.71 -25.03
N THR A 554 -39.79 -2.92 -26.22
CA THR A 554 -39.11 -2.66 -27.48
C THR A 554 -39.03 -1.16 -27.77
N HIS A 555 -38.19 -0.76 -28.73
CA HIS A 555 -38.07 0.64 -29.17
C HIS A 555 -39.41 1.28 -29.50
N GLU A 556 -40.24 0.56 -30.30
CA GLU A 556 -41.53 1.07 -30.74
C GLU A 556 -42.57 1.18 -29.60
N GLU A 557 -42.51 0.25 -28.64
CA GLU A 557 -43.37 0.28 -27.45
C GLU A 557 -43.00 1.44 -26.53
N LEU A 558 -41.71 1.65 -26.29
CA LEU A 558 -41.23 2.72 -25.40
C LEU A 558 -41.44 4.12 -25.96
N LEU A 559 -41.38 4.28 -27.27
CA LEU A 559 -41.75 5.56 -27.91
C LEU A 559 -43.22 5.96 -27.66
N LYS A 560 -44.09 4.96 -27.40
CA LYS A 560 -45.51 5.21 -27.11
C LYS A 560 -45.80 5.31 -25.60
N SER A 561 -45.06 4.55 -24.77
CA SER A 561 -45.41 4.33 -23.37
C SER A 561 -44.53 5.10 -22.38
N SER A 562 -43.29 5.49 -22.73
CA SER A 562 -42.37 6.17 -21.84
C SER A 562 -42.08 7.58 -22.30
N ASP A 563 -42.44 8.56 -21.47
CA ASP A 563 -42.13 9.98 -21.74
C ASP A 563 -40.64 10.25 -21.65
N ILE A 564 -39.94 9.64 -20.71
CA ILE A 564 -38.48 9.76 -20.53
C ILE A 564 -37.76 9.24 -21.79
N TYR A 565 -38.13 8.06 -22.30
CA TYR A 565 -37.53 7.50 -23.49
C TYR A 565 -37.76 8.37 -24.73
N ARG A 566 -38.97 8.89 -24.89
CA ARG A 566 -39.35 9.78 -26.00
C ARG A 566 -38.57 11.10 -25.94
N GLU A 567 -38.45 11.71 -24.76
CA GLU A 567 -37.71 12.96 -24.58
C GLU A 567 -36.24 12.81 -24.97
N VAL A 568 -35.60 11.72 -24.53
CA VAL A 568 -34.20 11.41 -24.88
C VAL A 568 -34.07 11.16 -26.38
N TYR A 569 -34.99 10.44 -26.99
CA TYR A 569 -35.01 10.17 -28.44
C TYR A 569 -35.14 11.46 -29.25
N ASP A 570 -36.11 12.31 -28.93
CA ASP A 570 -36.35 13.58 -29.62
C ASP A 570 -35.18 14.55 -29.47
N SER A 571 -34.59 14.59 -28.27
CA SER A 571 -33.38 15.42 -27.99
C SER A 571 -32.19 15.00 -28.85
N GLN A 572 -31.94 13.68 -28.98
CA GLN A 572 -30.84 13.18 -29.79
C GLN A 572 -31.04 13.32 -31.29
N ASN A 573 -32.27 13.20 -31.77
CA ASN A 573 -32.60 13.37 -33.19
C ASN A 573 -32.61 14.84 -33.63
N LYS A 574 -33.04 15.77 -32.76
CA LYS A 574 -32.96 17.22 -33.04
C LYS A 574 -31.50 17.70 -33.13
N ALA A 575 -30.64 17.22 -32.26
CA ALA A 575 -29.21 17.54 -32.30
C ALA A 575 -28.49 16.97 -33.54
N GLY A 576 -28.92 15.85 -34.10
CA GLY A 576 -28.37 15.25 -35.33
C GLY A 576 -28.89 15.87 -36.64
N GLY A 577 -29.96 16.67 -36.59
CA GLY A 577 -30.55 17.34 -37.75
C GLY A 577 -29.97 18.70 -38.11
N GLU A 578 -29.27 19.35 -37.21
CA GLU A 578 -28.62 20.67 -37.42
C GLU A 578 -27.23 20.60 -38.08
N ASP A 579 -26.61 19.44 -38.13
CA ASP A 579 -25.26 19.28 -38.74
C ASP A 579 -25.27 18.99 -40.26
N ASN A 580 -26.43 18.97 -40.91
CA ASN A 580 -26.58 18.74 -42.36
C ASN A 580 -27.12 19.98 -43.12
N GLY A 581 -26.92 21.18 -42.60
CA GLY A 581 -27.29 22.42 -43.28
C GLY A 581 -26.05 23.25 -43.71
#